data_140fee0c9ea6656c1329bc82cc6ba6ab
#
_entry.id   140fee0c9ea6656c1329bc82cc6ba6ab
#
_cell.length_a   1.000
_cell.length_b   1.000
_cell.length_c   1.000
_cell.angle_alpha   90.00
_cell.angle_beta   90.00
_cell.angle_gamma   90.00
#
_symmetry.space_group_name_H-M   'P 1'
#
loop_
_entity.id
_entity.type
_entity.pdbx_description
1 polymer ?
#
loop_
_entity_poly.entity_id
_entity_poly.type
_entity_poly.pdbx_seq_one_letter_code
_entity_poly.pdbx_strand_id
1 'polypeptide(L)'
;MDVSLQIEVVVGLLTNTWFLLSLLISTWGGMFYWFIHRGRDGPKSGPTPPAGSVNFPLGKSRMSEEDIFRILTTTEVNIQIVRVCETPKTAREISKSLGEIYPGHKEKGFPADKLGEHLANLERLGAVKFNGERWVASDVGVKMVRKYFG
;
A
#
# COMPACT_ATOMS: atom_id res chain seq x y z
N MET A 1 -60.78 -10.72 -11.01
CA MET A 1 -59.37 -10.36 -11.02
C MET A 1 -58.61 -11.55 -11.54
N ASP A 2 -58.09 -11.48 -12.80
CA ASP A 2 -57.55 -12.63 -13.52
C ASP A 2 -56.25 -13.13 -12.90
N VAL A 3 -56.29 -14.37 -12.41
CA VAL A 3 -55.13 -15.07 -11.80
C VAL A 3 -53.95 -15.18 -12.80
N SER A 4 -54.26 -15.27 -14.12
CA SER A 4 -53.27 -15.33 -15.18
C SER A 4 -52.42 -14.07 -15.29
N LEU A 5 -53.00 -12.90 -15.08
CA LEU A 5 -52.31 -11.63 -15.15
C LEU A 5 -51.35 -11.41 -13.95
N GLN A 6 -51.69 -11.95 -12.76
CA GLN A 6 -50.80 -11.92 -11.61
C GLN A 6 -49.59 -12.83 -11.78
N ILE A 7 -49.74 -13.97 -12.44
CA ILE A 7 -48.66 -14.92 -12.71
C ILE A 7 -47.64 -14.31 -13.68
N GLU A 8 -48.08 -13.65 -14.74
CA GLU A 8 -47.17 -12.98 -15.70
C GLU A 8 -46.39 -11.85 -15.09
N VAL A 9 -46.97 -11.03 -14.20
CA VAL A 9 -46.29 -9.96 -13.51
C VAL A 9 -45.24 -10.52 -12.55
N VAL A 10 -45.52 -11.58 -11.82
CA VAL A 10 -44.58 -12.21 -10.89
C VAL A 10 -43.43 -12.86 -11.61
N VAL A 11 -43.69 -13.57 -12.74
CA VAL A 11 -42.64 -14.17 -13.54
C VAL A 11 -41.77 -13.12 -14.20
N GLY A 12 -42.33 -12.03 -14.71
CA GLY A 12 -41.57 -10.90 -15.26
C GLY A 12 -40.68 -10.21 -14.22
N LEU A 13 -41.16 -10.07 -12.97
CA LEU A 13 -40.39 -9.49 -11.87
C LEU A 13 -39.23 -10.41 -11.44
N LEU A 14 -39.48 -11.72 -11.38
CA LEU A 14 -38.48 -12.72 -11.04
C LEU A 14 -37.37 -12.82 -12.09
N THR A 15 -37.71 -12.86 -13.36
CA THR A 15 -36.74 -12.90 -14.46
C THR A 15 -35.91 -11.63 -14.52
N ASN A 16 -36.48 -10.46 -14.27
CA ASN A 16 -35.76 -9.19 -14.20
C ASN A 16 -34.82 -9.12 -12.98
N THR A 17 -35.25 -9.65 -11.85
CA THR A 17 -34.43 -9.70 -10.62
C THR A 17 -33.24 -10.65 -10.80
N TRP A 18 -33.42 -11.82 -11.41
CA TRP A 18 -32.32 -12.74 -11.71
C TRP A 18 -31.34 -12.16 -12.72
N PHE A 19 -31.82 -11.43 -13.72
CA PHE A 19 -30.98 -10.75 -14.70
C PHE A 19 -30.13 -9.66 -14.02
N LEU A 20 -30.72 -8.85 -13.14
CA LEU A 20 -29.99 -7.84 -12.38
C LEU A 20 -28.97 -8.46 -11.43
N LEU A 21 -29.30 -9.58 -10.78
CA LEU A 21 -28.40 -10.30 -9.89
C LEU A 21 -27.20 -10.89 -10.66
N SER A 22 -27.43 -11.44 -11.86
CA SER A 22 -26.35 -11.96 -12.70
C SER A 22 -25.42 -10.85 -13.21
N LEU A 23 -25.97 -9.68 -13.52
CA LEU A 23 -25.22 -8.50 -13.93
C LEU A 23 -24.35 -7.96 -12.77
N LEU A 24 -24.91 -7.97 -11.55
CA LEU A 24 -24.21 -7.55 -10.34
C LEU A 24 -23.07 -8.51 -9.99
N ILE A 25 -23.28 -9.82 -10.09
CA ILE A 25 -22.23 -10.83 -9.85
C ILE A 25 -21.14 -10.74 -10.93
N SER A 26 -21.52 -10.52 -12.19
CA SER A 26 -20.55 -10.38 -13.29
C SER A 26 -19.65 -9.14 -13.13
N THR A 27 -20.22 -8.00 -12.75
CA THR A 27 -19.45 -6.78 -12.52
C THR A 27 -18.53 -6.87 -11.29
N TRP A 28 -19.03 -7.45 -10.20
CA TRP A 28 -18.22 -7.68 -8.99
C TRP A 28 -17.17 -8.75 -9.19
N GLY A 29 -17.49 -9.83 -9.88
CA GLY A 29 -16.54 -10.91 -10.22
C GLY A 29 -15.38 -10.40 -11.08
N GLY A 30 -15.67 -9.57 -12.09
CA GLY A 30 -14.66 -8.95 -12.94
C GLY A 30 -13.74 -8.00 -12.19
N MET A 31 -14.31 -7.17 -11.30
CA MET A 31 -13.55 -6.23 -10.48
C MET A 31 -12.68 -6.96 -9.44
N PHE A 32 -13.18 -8.04 -8.84
CA PHE A 32 -12.45 -8.87 -7.89
C PHE A 32 -11.34 -9.67 -8.57
N TYR A 33 -11.59 -10.22 -9.76
CA TYR A 33 -10.60 -10.89 -10.59
C TYR A 33 -9.47 -9.94 -11.00
N TRP A 34 -9.80 -8.70 -11.41
CA TRP A 34 -8.82 -7.68 -11.75
C TRP A 34 -7.98 -7.26 -10.54
N PHE A 35 -8.59 -7.14 -9.34
CA PHE A 35 -7.89 -6.79 -8.13
C PHE A 35 -6.92 -7.88 -7.67
N ILE A 36 -7.31 -9.17 -7.75
CA ILE A 36 -6.45 -10.30 -7.39
C ILE A 36 -5.29 -10.46 -8.40
N HIS A 37 -5.52 -10.22 -9.69
CA HIS A 37 -4.50 -10.42 -10.73
C HIS A 37 -3.60 -9.23 -10.94
N ARG A 38 -4.00 -8.02 -10.52
CA ARG A 38 -3.15 -6.83 -10.60
C ARG A 38 -1.92 -6.91 -9.69
N GLY A 39 -1.96 -7.72 -8.64
CA GLY A 39 -0.82 -7.96 -7.76
C GLY A 39 0.16 -9.03 -8.25
N ARG A 40 -0.17 -9.76 -9.32
CA ARG A 40 0.62 -10.91 -9.79
C ARG A 40 1.41 -10.66 -11.08
N ASP A 41 1.08 -9.61 -11.81
CA ASP A 41 1.86 -9.20 -12.96
C ASP A 41 3.03 -8.35 -12.48
N GLY A 42 4.10 -9.03 -12.07
CA GLY A 42 5.42 -8.42 -12.09
C GLY A 42 5.68 -7.87 -13.51
N PRO A 43 6.57 -6.88 -13.67
CA PRO A 43 6.77 -6.22 -14.95
C PRO A 43 7.12 -7.27 -16.00
N LYS A 44 6.14 -7.56 -16.89
CA LYS A 44 6.40 -8.34 -18.10
C LYS A 44 7.44 -7.56 -18.87
N SER A 45 8.56 -8.22 -19.12
CA SER A 45 9.60 -7.75 -20.03
C SER A 45 8.93 -7.23 -21.30
N GLY A 46 8.94 -5.90 -21.47
CA GLY A 46 8.52 -5.26 -22.71
C GLY A 46 9.39 -5.75 -23.87
N PRO A 47 8.96 -5.54 -25.12
CA PRO A 47 9.71 -5.97 -26.29
C PRO A 47 11.12 -5.42 -26.22
N THR A 48 12.10 -6.30 -26.44
CA THR A 48 13.53 -6.00 -26.47
C THR A 48 13.76 -4.82 -27.43
N PRO A 49 14.29 -3.68 -26.98
CA PRO A 49 14.62 -2.58 -27.89
C PRO A 49 15.70 -3.03 -28.84
N PRO A 50 15.70 -2.53 -30.10
CA PRO A 50 16.70 -2.91 -31.09
C PRO A 50 18.11 -2.57 -30.63
N ALA A 51 19.05 -3.47 -30.94
CA ALA A 51 20.47 -3.31 -30.62
C ALA A 51 21.00 -1.99 -31.17
N GLY A 52 21.22 -1.02 -30.28
CA GLY A 52 21.68 0.33 -30.63
C GLY A 52 21.32 1.38 -29.58
N SER A 53 20.51 1.05 -28.60
CA SER A 53 20.19 1.99 -27.54
C SER A 53 21.36 2.11 -26.56
N VAL A 54 21.82 3.34 -26.42
CA VAL A 54 22.81 3.81 -25.48
C VAL A 54 22.59 3.13 -24.12
N ASN A 55 23.61 2.37 -23.68
CA ASN A 55 23.68 1.85 -22.32
C ASN A 55 23.65 3.03 -21.35
N PHE A 56 22.45 3.42 -20.90
CA PHE A 56 22.34 4.10 -19.64
C PHE A 56 22.75 3.06 -18.60
N PRO A 57 23.84 3.28 -17.86
CA PRO A 57 24.13 2.43 -16.74
C PRO A 57 22.91 2.54 -15.81
N LEU A 58 22.11 1.48 -15.69
CA LEU A 58 21.21 1.24 -14.58
C LEU A 58 22.06 1.02 -13.33
N GLY A 59 22.95 1.98 -13.06
CA GLY A 59 23.50 2.17 -11.76
C GLY A 59 22.31 2.50 -10.89
N LYS A 60 21.99 1.63 -9.94
CA LYS A 60 21.27 1.99 -8.75
C LYS A 60 22.02 3.21 -8.21
N SER A 61 21.55 4.40 -8.58
CA SER A 61 22.02 5.65 -8.00
C SER A 61 21.63 5.51 -6.54
N ARG A 62 22.56 5.01 -5.73
CA ARG A 62 22.38 5.00 -4.28
C ARG A 62 22.27 6.46 -3.91
N MET A 63 21.09 6.86 -3.51
CA MET A 63 20.90 8.19 -2.94
C MET A 63 21.96 8.39 -1.87
N SER A 64 22.55 9.58 -1.82
CA SER A 64 23.53 9.88 -0.80
C SER A 64 22.87 9.80 0.59
N GLU A 65 23.62 9.46 1.62
CA GLU A 65 23.10 9.46 3.00
C GLU A 65 22.50 10.81 3.38
N GLU A 66 23.05 11.90 2.85
CA GLU A 66 22.55 13.25 3.09
C GLU A 66 21.19 13.51 2.44
N ASP A 67 21.00 12.99 1.21
CA ASP A 67 19.69 13.09 0.54
C ASP A 67 18.64 12.28 1.29
N ILE A 68 18.99 11.06 1.73
CA ILE A 68 18.11 10.23 2.55
C ILE A 68 17.76 10.95 3.84
N PHE A 69 18.73 11.53 4.53
CA PHE A 69 18.53 12.29 5.77
C PHE A 69 17.60 13.47 5.53
N ARG A 70 17.84 14.25 4.48
CA ARG A 70 17.00 15.41 4.12
C ARG A 70 15.54 14.99 3.86
N ILE A 71 15.32 13.89 3.11
CA ILE A 71 13.97 13.38 2.82
C ILE A 71 13.31 12.88 4.10
N LEU A 72 14.02 12.15 4.94
CA LEU A 72 13.48 11.65 6.22
C LEU A 72 13.07 12.78 7.15
N THR A 73 13.85 13.87 7.20
CA THR A 73 13.60 15.01 8.10
C THR A 73 12.61 16.02 7.53
N THR A 74 12.25 15.94 6.26
CA THR A 74 11.21 16.80 5.65
C THR A 74 9.87 16.63 6.36
N THR A 75 9.57 15.45 6.84
CA THR A 75 8.35 15.15 7.59
C THR A 75 8.72 14.44 8.89
N GLU A 76 8.43 15.07 10.02
CA GLU A 76 8.74 14.50 11.34
C GLU A 76 8.19 13.07 11.52
N VAL A 77 7.03 12.78 10.93
CA VAL A 77 6.41 11.45 10.96
C VAL A 77 7.35 10.38 10.40
N ASN A 78 8.11 10.66 9.35
CA ASN A 78 9.01 9.70 8.74
C ASN A 78 10.11 9.26 9.72
N ILE A 79 10.75 10.20 10.38
CA ILE A 79 11.83 9.89 11.33
C ILE A 79 11.29 9.18 12.57
N GLN A 80 10.06 9.52 13.02
CA GLN A 80 9.41 8.84 14.13
C GLN A 80 9.02 7.40 13.76
N ILE A 81 8.57 7.13 12.52
CA ILE A 81 8.31 5.78 12.05
C ILE A 81 9.59 4.95 12.10
N VAL A 82 10.71 5.47 11.57
CA VAL A 82 11.99 4.76 11.59
C VAL A 82 12.42 4.46 13.01
N ARG A 83 12.29 5.43 13.94
CA ARG A 83 12.59 5.25 15.37
C ARG A 83 11.73 4.15 16.00
N VAL A 84 10.42 4.14 15.72
CA VAL A 84 9.50 3.12 16.22
C VAL A 84 9.85 1.74 15.67
N CYS A 85 10.39 1.65 14.45
CA CYS A 85 10.83 0.42 13.79
C CYS A 85 12.23 -0.04 14.21
N GLU A 86 12.95 0.62 15.13
CA GLU A 86 14.20 0.08 15.69
C GLU A 86 14.00 -1.30 16.32
N THR A 87 12.81 -1.56 16.82
CA THR A 87 12.35 -2.92 17.18
C THR A 87 11.35 -3.42 16.14
N PRO A 88 11.42 -4.70 15.70
CA PRO A 88 10.49 -5.24 14.71
C PRO A 88 9.03 -5.12 15.15
N LYS A 89 8.20 -4.43 14.36
CA LYS A 89 6.79 -4.16 14.66
C LYS A 89 5.88 -4.39 13.47
N THR A 90 4.67 -4.81 13.75
CA THR A 90 3.59 -4.86 12.76
C THR A 90 3.09 -3.44 12.45
N ALA A 91 2.44 -3.22 11.30
CA ALA A 91 1.86 -1.92 10.96
C ALA A 91 0.88 -1.41 12.02
N ARG A 92 0.12 -2.32 12.66
CA ARG A 92 -0.82 -1.98 13.74
C ARG A 92 -0.10 -1.47 14.99
N GLU A 93 1.00 -2.10 15.38
CA GLU A 93 1.82 -1.66 16.52
C GLU A 93 2.49 -0.31 16.25
N ILE A 94 2.95 -0.08 15.01
CA ILE A 94 3.50 1.22 14.59
C ILE A 94 2.41 2.30 14.66
N SER A 95 1.22 2.05 14.12
CA SER A 95 0.08 2.98 14.18
C SER A 95 -0.25 3.37 15.63
N LYS A 96 -0.28 2.38 16.54
CA LYS A 96 -0.51 2.62 17.97
C LYS A 96 0.59 3.47 18.59
N SER A 97 1.87 3.12 18.37
CA SER A 97 3.00 3.87 18.90
C SER A 97 3.05 5.31 18.41
N LEU A 98 2.73 5.54 17.12
CA LEU A 98 2.61 6.90 16.57
C LEU A 98 1.41 7.65 17.16
N GLY A 99 0.30 6.98 17.44
CA GLY A 99 -0.84 7.57 18.11
C GLY A 99 -0.50 8.10 19.51
N GLU A 100 0.42 7.44 20.22
CA GLU A 100 0.93 7.91 21.52
C GLU A 100 1.81 9.16 21.39
N ILE A 101 2.57 9.28 20.28
CA ILE A 101 3.42 10.44 19.99
C ILE A 101 2.58 11.64 19.53
N TYR A 102 1.53 11.39 18.74
CA TYR A 102 0.69 12.45 18.17
C TYR A 102 -0.67 12.52 18.90
N PRO A 103 -0.91 13.51 19.77
CA PRO A 103 -2.11 13.57 20.64
C PRO A 103 -3.44 13.51 19.89
N GLY A 104 -3.49 14.03 18.66
CA GLY A 104 -4.69 13.97 17.82
C GLY A 104 -5.07 12.56 17.35
N HIS A 105 -4.21 11.57 17.55
CA HIS A 105 -4.41 10.18 17.12
C HIS A 105 -4.38 9.18 18.28
N LYS A 106 -4.36 9.66 19.54
CA LYS A 106 -4.18 8.83 20.73
C LYS A 106 -5.20 7.72 20.87
N GLU A 107 -6.47 8.00 20.56
CA GLU A 107 -7.56 7.02 20.73
C GLU A 107 -7.67 6.03 19.58
N LYS A 108 -7.43 6.48 18.34
CA LYS A 108 -7.67 5.71 17.11
C LYS A 108 -6.39 5.17 16.48
N GLY A 109 -5.23 5.60 16.97
CA GLY A 109 -3.95 5.36 16.31
C GLY A 109 -3.72 6.26 15.09
N PHE A 110 -2.53 6.19 14.51
CA PHE A 110 -2.20 6.90 13.28
C PHE A 110 -2.95 6.28 12.10
N PRO A 111 -3.52 7.08 11.15
CA PRO A 111 -4.32 6.57 10.04
C PRO A 111 -3.57 5.52 9.21
N ALA A 112 -4.20 4.36 8.99
CA ALA A 112 -3.55 3.20 8.36
C ALA A 112 -3.20 3.44 6.89
N ASP A 113 -4.02 4.18 6.15
CA ASP A 113 -3.80 4.59 4.77
C ASP A 113 -2.54 5.43 4.65
N LYS A 114 -2.42 6.47 5.45
CA LYS A 114 -1.23 7.34 5.51
C LYS A 114 0.02 6.59 5.97
N LEU A 115 -0.13 5.73 6.99
CA LEU A 115 0.98 4.91 7.47
C LEU A 115 1.51 3.99 6.36
N GLY A 116 0.62 3.37 5.56
CA GLY A 116 1.02 2.52 4.44
C GLY A 116 1.86 3.28 3.40
N GLU A 117 1.46 4.50 3.05
CA GLU A 117 2.22 5.36 2.14
C GLU A 117 3.60 5.73 2.68
N HIS A 118 3.68 6.11 3.96
CA HIS A 118 4.95 6.41 4.60
C HIS A 118 5.88 5.20 4.63
N LEU A 119 5.38 4.02 5.04
CA LEU A 119 6.17 2.79 5.08
C LEU A 119 6.70 2.38 3.72
N ALA A 120 5.87 2.44 2.66
CA ALA A 120 6.30 2.14 1.30
C ALA A 120 7.39 3.12 0.80
N ASN A 121 7.27 4.41 1.13
CA ASN A 121 8.29 5.39 0.78
C ASN A 121 9.60 5.16 1.56
N LEU A 122 9.52 4.86 2.85
CA LEU A 122 10.68 4.58 3.69
C LEU A 122 11.40 3.28 3.29
N GLU A 123 10.66 2.27 2.85
CA GLU A 123 11.24 1.04 2.30
C GLU A 123 11.97 1.31 0.99
N ARG A 124 11.38 2.12 0.09
CA ARG A 124 12.03 2.52 -1.17
C ARG A 124 13.31 3.32 -0.93
N LEU A 125 13.35 4.14 0.12
CA LEU A 125 14.53 4.87 0.56
C LEU A 125 15.57 3.96 1.25
N GLY A 126 15.20 2.72 1.57
CA GLY A 126 16.05 1.79 2.30
C GLY A 126 16.19 2.11 3.79
N ALA A 127 15.34 2.97 4.35
CA ALA A 127 15.36 3.33 5.77
C ALA A 127 14.68 2.29 6.67
N VAL A 128 13.67 1.58 6.15
CA VAL A 128 13.03 0.44 6.81
C VAL A 128 12.99 -0.75 5.85
N LYS A 129 12.79 -1.95 6.40
CA LYS A 129 12.63 -3.19 5.65
C LYS A 129 11.41 -3.96 6.16
N PHE A 130 10.67 -4.58 5.26
CA PHE A 130 9.60 -5.50 5.59
C PHE A 130 10.11 -6.94 5.47
N ASN A 131 9.97 -7.73 6.53
CA ASN A 131 10.41 -9.13 6.55
C ASN A 131 9.29 -10.14 6.26
N GLY A 132 8.17 -9.67 5.68
CA GLY A 132 6.98 -10.48 5.39
C GLY A 132 5.90 -10.39 6.48
N GLU A 133 6.23 -9.99 7.70
CA GLU A 133 5.30 -9.88 8.82
C GLU A 133 5.46 -8.55 9.58
N ARG A 134 6.70 -8.11 9.76
CA ARG A 134 7.05 -6.96 10.60
C ARG A 134 7.96 -5.99 9.84
N TRP A 135 7.86 -4.75 10.20
CA TRP A 135 8.74 -3.67 9.77
C TRP A 135 9.90 -3.50 10.74
N VAL A 136 11.10 -3.32 10.23
CA VAL A 136 12.31 -3.09 11.02
C VAL A 136 13.14 -1.98 10.38
N ALA A 137 13.71 -1.09 11.19
CA ALA A 137 14.65 -0.08 10.71
C ALA A 137 15.91 -0.75 10.15
N SER A 138 16.39 -0.26 9.01
CA SER A 138 17.66 -0.69 8.45
C SER A 138 18.83 0.01 9.18
N ASP A 139 20.05 -0.44 8.94
CA ASP A 139 21.26 0.22 9.48
C ASP A 139 21.32 1.70 9.07
N VAL A 140 20.90 2.00 7.82
CA VAL A 140 20.81 3.38 7.31
C VAL A 140 19.77 4.16 8.10
N GLY A 141 18.59 3.59 8.32
CA GLY A 141 17.52 4.21 9.10
C GLY A 141 17.96 4.51 10.53
N VAL A 142 18.54 3.53 11.22
CA VAL A 142 19.05 3.69 12.60
C VAL A 142 20.11 4.81 12.67
N LYS A 143 21.02 4.85 11.70
CA LYS A 143 22.03 5.91 11.62
C LYS A 143 21.38 7.29 11.48
N MET A 144 20.33 7.41 10.67
CA MET A 144 19.61 8.67 10.48
C MET A 144 18.86 9.12 11.75
N VAL A 145 18.22 8.17 12.45
CA VAL A 145 17.56 8.45 13.74
C VAL A 145 18.58 8.98 14.77
N ARG A 146 19.73 8.32 14.88
CA ARG A 146 20.79 8.78 15.78
C ARG A 146 21.32 10.17 15.42
N LYS A 147 21.46 10.47 14.12
CA LYS A 147 21.89 11.80 13.65
C LYS A 147 20.85 12.88 13.95
N TYR A 148 19.56 12.52 13.99
CA TYR A 148 18.48 13.48 14.23
C TYR A 148 18.24 13.76 15.72
N PHE A 149 18.36 12.75 16.59
CA PHE A 149 18.05 12.86 18.02
C PHE A 149 19.32 12.92 18.91
N GLY A 150 20.49 12.59 18.38
CA GLY A 150 21.78 12.63 19.09
C GLY A 150 22.42 13.96 19.01
#